data_878412c4823e5628445555a485c8b3f7
#
_entry.id   878412c4823e5628445555a485c8b3f7
#
_cell.length_a   1.000
_cell.length_b   1.000
_cell.length_c   1.000
_cell.angle_alpha   90.00
_cell.angle_beta   90.00
_cell.angle_gamma   90.00
#
_symmetry.space_group_name_H-M   'P 1'
#
loop_
_entity.id
_entity.type
_entity.pdbx_description
1 polymer ?
#
loop_
_entity_poly.entity_id
_entity_poly.type
_entity_poly.pdbx_seq_one_letter_code
_entity_poly.pdbx_strand_id
1 'polypeptide(L)'
;MCLVVVFMNSKGKTDNQQGSLPSYRNDPSETTRRAPKGVPITKAYLLGLLHDATERDGTFRVAQKSKRFLQRVAEGIKDNFGVGAWIYKEGKNRNVFVLEFSKSLLGSYAVRTEQEKIDYIRGFFDADGGIAKSSEVRFYLYFAHKNLFEIRQLREYLLSVEISCGVIHNPSKKVDP
;
A
#
# COMPACT_ATOMS: atom_id res chain seq x y z
N MET A 1 -4.65 1.82 -18.71
CA MET A 1 -4.04 1.74 -17.38
C MET A 1 -3.11 2.93 -17.24
N CYS A 2 -3.20 3.72 -16.18
CA CYS A 2 -2.30 4.85 -15.92
C CYS A 2 -1.24 4.41 -14.90
N LEU A 3 -0.01 4.89 -15.04
CA LEU A 3 1.12 4.51 -14.21
C LEU A 3 1.82 5.76 -13.66
N VAL A 4 2.04 5.81 -12.36
CA VAL A 4 2.95 6.76 -11.71
C VAL A 4 4.17 6.02 -11.20
N VAL A 5 5.36 6.51 -11.55
CA VAL A 5 6.63 5.95 -11.08
C VAL A 5 7.21 6.87 -10.01
N VAL A 6 7.57 6.30 -8.87
CA VAL A 6 8.24 7.00 -7.78
C VAL A 6 9.71 6.59 -7.80
N PHE A 7 10.60 7.56 -8.00
CA PHE A 7 12.03 7.34 -7.91
C PHE A 7 12.51 7.64 -6.49
N MET A 8 13.04 6.64 -5.80
CA MET A 8 13.75 6.88 -4.55
C MET A 8 15.10 7.53 -4.88
N ASN A 9 15.18 8.86 -4.78
CA ASN A 9 16.45 9.57 -4.82
C ASN A 9 17.16 9.37 -3.48
N SER A 10 18.10 8.45 -3.41
CA SER A 10 19.11 8.46 -2.37
C SER A 10 20.07 9.64 -2.64
N LYS A 11 19.66 10.87 -2.30
CA LYS A 11 20.63 11.93 -2.04
C LYS A 11 21.29 11.60 -0.70
N GLY A 12 22.21 10.62 -0.73
CA GLY A 12 23.17 10.45 0.33
C GLY A 12 24.06 11.69 0.32
N LYS A 13 24.04 12.46 1.41
CA LYS A 13 25.18 13.25 1.79
C LYS A 13 26.37 12.31 1.87
N THR A 14 27.35 12.51 1.02
CA THR A 14 28.68 11.91 1.15
C THR A 14 29.36 12.51 2.37
N ASP A 15 29.06 12.03 3.55
CA ASP A 15 29.96 12.12 4.69
C ASP A 15 30.82 10.85 4.63
N ASN A 16 32.07 11.07 4.22
CA ASN A 16 33.16 10.09 4.32
C ASN A 16 33.37 9.74 5.80
N GLN A 17 32.69 8.72 6.28
CA GLN A 17 33.11 7.94 7.43
C GLN A 17 33.13 6.47 7.01
N GLN A 18 34.37 5.97 6.82
CA GLN A 18 34.68 4.56 6.80
C GLN A 18 34.31 3.94 8.15
N GLY A 19 33.06 3.57 8.28
CA GLY A 19 32.55 2.75 9.37
C GLY A 19 32.38 1.32 8.84
N SER A 20 33.20 0.41 9.38
CA SER A 20 33.10 -1.03 9.16
C SER A 20 31.65 -1.50 9.42
N LEU A 21 31.09 -2.25 8.48
CA LEU A 21 29.80 -2.93 8.61
C LEU A 21 29.82 -3.79 9.91
N PRO A 22 28.80 -3.64 10.78
CA PRO A 22 28.70 -4.50 11.95
C PRO A 22 28.45 -5.95 11.47
N SER A 23 29.35 -6.86 11.87
CA SER A 23 29.18 -8.30 11.67
C SER A 23 27.93 -8.75 12.42
N TYR A 24 26.94 -9.26 11.71
CA TYR A 24 25.78 -9.92 12.31
C TYR A 24 26.24 -11.21 12.99
N ARG A 25 26.52 -11.15 14.30
CA ARG A 25 26.61 -12.33 15.15
C ARG A 25 25.20 -12.75 15.50
N ASN A 26 24.78 -13.92 15.03
CA ASN A 26 23.58 -14.60 15.52
C ASN A 26 23.83 -14.99 16.98
N ASP A 27 23.27 -14.24 17.91
CA ASP A 27 23.21 -14.60 19.32
C ASP A 27 21.92 -15.40 19.57
N PRO A 28 21.99 -16.68 19.98
CA PRO A 28 20.81 -17.52 20.20
C PRO A 28 19.97 -17.11 21.43
N SER A 29 20.40 -16.14 22.22
CA SER A 29 19.74 -15.76 23.48
C SER A 29 18.72 -14.64 23.37
N GLU A 30 18.47 -14.04 22.19
CA GLU A 30 17.45 -13.02 21.99
C GLU A 30 16.05 -13.63 21.72
N THR A 31 15.59 -14.42 22.66
CA THR A 31 14.19 -14.82 22.77
C THR A 31 13.33 -13.61 23.11
N THR A 32 12.30 -13.36 22.28
CA THR A 32 11.18 -12.42 22.49
C THR A 32 11.43 -10.94 22.14
N ARG A 33 12.03 -10.63 21.02
CA ARG A 33 11.66 -9.37 20.36
C ARG A 33 10.27 -9.56 19.75
N ARG A 34 9.23 -9.03 20.43
CA ARG A 34 7.90 -8.84 19.80
C ARG A 34 8.16 -8.17 18.46
N ALA A 35 7.75 -8.83 17.37
CA ALA A 35 7.77 -8.20 16.05
C ALA A 35 7.20 -6.78 16.19
N PRO A 36 7.82 -5.77 15.60
CA PRO A 36 7.33 -4.40 15.70
C PRO A 36 5.85 -4.42 15.38
N LYS A 37 5.03 -3.82 16.26
CA LYS A 37 3.58 -3.71 16.04
C LYS A 37 3.41 -3.19 14.62
N GLY A 38 2.73 -3.96 13.78
CA GLY A 38 2.53 -3.61 12.39
C GLY A 38 1.98 -2.19 12.28
N VAL A 39 2.32 -1.50 11.22
CA VAL A 39 1.84 -0.12 11.01
C VAL A 39 0.32 -0.13 11.12
N PRO A 40 -0.29 0.79 11.89
CA PRO A 40 -1.70 0.75 12.22
C PRO A 40 -2.58 0.82 10.95
N ILE A 41 -3.67 0.07 10.95
CA ILE A 41 -4.72 0.17 9.94
C ILE A 41 -5.60 1.36 10.30
N THR A 42 -5.48 2.44 9.55
CA THR A 42 -6.28 3.67 9.72
C THR A 42 -7.42 3.75 8.70
N LYS A 43 -8.38 4.67 8.87
CA LYS A 43 -9.40 4.93 7.84
C LYS A 43 -8.79 5.40 6.53
N ALA A 44 -7.75 6.22 6.58
CA ALA A 44 -7.02 6.68 5.41
C ALA A 44 -6.35 5.50 4.66
N TYR A 45 -5.70 4.59 5.39
CA TYR A 45 -5.16 3.36 4.81
C TYR A 45 -6.23 2.52 4.13
N LEU A 46 -7.36 2.29 4.82
CA LEU A 46 -8.47 1.53 4.23
C LEU A 46 -9.03 2.19 2.97
N LEU A 47 -9.17 3.53 2.97
CA LEU A 47 -9.62 4.26 1.77
C LEU A 47 -8.66 4.05 0.59
N GLY A 48 -7.34 4.09 0.83
CA GLY A 48 -6.34 3.76 -0.19
C GLY A 48 -6.43 2.31 -0.67
N LEU A 49 -6.70 1.36 0.22
CA LEU A 49 -6.83 -0.05 -0.11
C LEU A 49 -8.08 -0.35 -0.98
N LEU A 50 -9.09 0.52 -0.95
CA LEU A 50 -10.34 0.33 -1.69
C LEU A 50 -10.20 0.54 -3.20
N HIS A 51 -9.08 1.04 -3.72
CA HIS A 51 -8.89 1.23 -5.17
C HIS A 51 -9.00 -0.07 -5.97
N ASP A 52 -8.66 -1.22 -5.36
CA ASP A 52 -8.85 -2.56 -5.95
C ASP A 52 -10.06 -3.30 -5.31
N ALA A 53 -10.97 -2.58 -4.69
CA ALA A 53 -12.11 -3.16 -4.03
C ALA A 53 -13.37 -3.15 -4.91
N THR A 54 -14.28 -4.08 -4.61
CA THR A 54 -15.63 -4.10 -5.17
C THR A 54 -16.61 -3.62 -4.11
N GLU A 55 -17.51 -2.72 -4.49
CA GLU A 55 -18.60 -2.27 -3.63
C GLU A 55 -19.83 -3.16 -3.75
N ARG A 56 -20.49 -3.40 -2.62
CA ARG A 56 -21.85 -3.93 -2.51
C ARG A 56 -22.71 -2.96 -1.70
N ASP A 57 -24.00 -3.23 -1.58
CA ASP A 57 -24.95 -2.30 -0.94
C ASP A 57 -24.51 -1.79 0.44
N GLY A 58 -24.04 -2.68 1.31
CA GLY A 58 -23.62 -2.32 2.67
C GLY A 58 -22.14 -2.54 2.99
N THR A 59 -21.35 -3.09 2.05
CA THR A 59 -19.99 -3.55 2.32
C THR A 59 -19.00 -3.21 1.21
N PHE A 60 -17.72 -3.15 1.58
CA PHE A 60 -16.56 -3.19 0.68
C PHE A 60 -15.96 -4.59 0.67
N ARG A 61 -15.49 -5.04 -0.50
CA ARG A 61 -14.86 -6.33 -0.71
C ARG A 61 -13.48 -6.16 -1.32
N VAL A 62 -12.45 -6.56 -0.58
CA VAL A 62 -11.05 -6.55 -1.03
C VAL A 62 -10.62 -7.98 -1.32
N ALA A 63 -10.28 -8.28 -2.58
CA ALA A 63 -9.90 -9.62 -3.03
C ALA A 63 -8.38 -9.72 -3.20
N GLN A 64 -7.75 -10.67 -2.49
CA GLN A 64 -6.29 -10.85 -2.52
C GLN A 64 -5.88 -12.32 -2.46
N LYS A 65 -4.72 -12.66 -3.02
CA LYS A 65 -4.16 -14.02 -2.94
C LYS A 65 -3.60 -14.33 -1.54
N SER A 66 -3.11 -13.33 -0.83
CA SER A 66 -2.52 -13.49 0.50
C SER A 66 -3.57 -13.44 1.60
N LYS A 67 -4.01 -14.60 2.09
CA LYS A 67 -4.90 -14.69 3.26
C LYS A 67 -4.28 -14.00 4.48
N ARG A 68 -2.98 -14.17 4.70
CA ARG A 68 -2.27 -13.56 5.84
C ARG A 68 -2.31 -12.03 5.81
N PHE A 69 -2.22 -11.44 4.62
CA PHE A 69 -2.38 -9.99 4.46
C PHE A 69 -3.78 -9.54 4.89
N LEU A 70 -4.82 -10.20 4.38
CA LEU A 70 -6.21 -9.89 4.74
C LEU A 70 -6.50 -10.09 6.23
N GLN A 71 -5.90 -11.12 6.86
CA GLN A 71 -6.02 -11.35 8.31
C GLN A 71 -5.46 -10.17 9.11
N ARG A 72 -4.28 -9.64 8.73
CA ARG A 72 -3.71 -8.45 9.38
C ARG A 72 -4.58 -7.21 9.22
N VAL A 73 -5.20 -7.03 8.04
CA VAL A 73 -6.13 -5.92 7.83
C VAL A 73 -7.39 -6.09 8.70
N ALA A 74 -7.96 -7.29 8.76
CA ALA A 74 -9.13 -7.60 9.59
C ALA A 74 -8.86 -7.39 11.09
N GLU A 75 -7.70 -7.85 11.58
CA GLU A 75 -7.25 -7.63 12.96
C GLU A 75 -7.12 -6.13 13.24
N GLY A 76 -6.47 -5.37 12.34
CA GLY A 76 -6.34 -3.92 12.49
C GLY A 76 -7.68 -3.18 12.46
N ILE A 77 -8.66 -3.63 11.65
CA ILE A 77 -10.03 -3.09 11.68
C ILE A 77 -10.66 -3.34 13.05
N LYS A 78 -10.55 -4.55 13.57
CA LYS A 78 -11.10 -4.92 14.89
C LYS A 78 -10.44 -4.12 16.00
N ASP A 79 -9.11 -4.03 16.01
CA ASP A 79 -8.35 -3.42 17.10
C ASP A 79 -8.54 -1.89 17.15
N ASN A 80 -8.63 -1.23 15.99
CA ASN A 80 -8.71 0.22 15.94
C ASN A 80 -10.14 0.77 15.95
N PHE A 81 -11.12 -0.03 15.51
CA PHE A 81 -12.50 0.46 15.32
C PHE A 81 -13.55 -0.37 16.05
N GLY A 82 -13.18 -1.52 16.63
CA GLY A 82 -14.13 -2.41 17.30
C GLY A 82 -15.13 -3.09 16.35
N VAL A 83 -14.91 -3.00 15.03
CA VAL A 83 -15.82 -3.52 13.98
C VAL A 83 -15.30 -4.86 13.47
N GLY A 84 -16.19 -5.81 13.23
CA GLY A 84 -15.86 -7.08 12.60
C GLY A 84 -15.61 -6.96 11.09
N ALA A 85 -14.73 -7.80 10.59
CA ALA A 85 -14.52 -8.03 9.16
C ALA A 85 -14.49 -9.53 8.89
N TRP A 86 -14.98 -9.96 7.71
CA TRP A 86 -15.11 -11.37 7.35
C TRP A 86 -14.07 -11.72 6.30
N ILE A 87 -13.46 -12.91 6.45
CA ILE A 87 -12.53 -13.44 5.45
C ILE A 87 -13.04 -14.79 4.99
N TYR A 88 -13.21 -14.94 3.67
CA TYR A 88 -13.62 -16.19 3.06
C TYR A 88 -12.88 -16.43 1.74
N LYS A 89 -12.89 -17.67 1.28
CA LYS A 89 -12.29 -18.05 -0.01
C LYS A 89 -13.27 -17.76 -1.14
N GLU A 90 -12.82 -17.10 -2.19
CA GLU A 90 -13.64 -16.82 -3.36
C GLU A 90 -13.68 -18.03 -4.30
N GLY A 91 -14.86 -18.68 -4.36
CA GLY A 91 -15.07 -19.84 -5.25
C GLY A 91 -14.28 -21.08 -4.89
N LYS A 92 -14.60 -22.21 -5.55
CA LYS A 92 -13.96 -23.50 -5.25
C LYS A 92 -12.57 -23.64 -5.85
N ASN A 93 -12.35 -23.10 -7.05
CA ASN A 93 -11.15 -23.33 -7.86
C ASN A 93 -10.16 -22.13 -7.89
N ARG A 94 -10.48 -21.04 -7.21
CA ARG A 94 -9.62 -19.83 -7.16
C ARG A 94 -8.81 -19.80 -5.87
N ASN A 95 -7.52 -19.51 -5.95
CA ASN A 95 -6.71 -19.23 -4.77
C ASN A 95 -6.75 -17.74 -4.44
N VAL A 96 -7.96 -17.22 -4.22
CA VAL A 96 -8.24 -15.84 -3.88
C VAL A 96 -9.09 -15.83 -2.61
N PHE A 97 -8.76 -14.95 -1.70
CA PHE A 97 -9.50 -14.69 -0.46
C PHE A 97 -10.10 -13.30 -0.54
N VAL A 98 -11.25 -13.12 0.09
CA VAL A 98 -11.96 -11.85 0.16
C VAL A 98 -12.06 -11.43 1.61
N LEU A 99 -11.68 -10.18 1.88
CA LEU A 99 -11.99 -9.47 3.10
C LEU A 99 -13.22 -8.61 2.84
N GLU A 100 -14.23 -8.72 3.68
CA GLU A 100 -15.45 -7.93 3.60
C GLU A 100 -15.70 -7.19 4.90
N PHE A 101 -16.00 -5.88 4.83
CA PHE A 101 -16.31 -5.04 5.99
C PHE A 101 -17.33 -3.96 5.64
N SER A 102 -17.99 -3.41 6.68
CA SER A 102 -19.09 -2.44 6.51
C SER A 102 -18.61 -1.11 5.93
N LYS A 103 -19.38 -0.55 4.98
CA LYS A 103 -19.20 0.81 4.46
C LYS A 103 -19.32 1.89 5.54
N SER A 104 -20.13 1.63 6.57
CA SER A 104 -20.32 2.56 7.68
C SER A 104 -19.02 2.88 8.42
N LEU A 105 -18.01 1.99 8.34
CA LEU A 105 -16.70 2.22 8.92
C LEU A 105 -16.02 3.48 8.38
N LEU A 106 -16.14 3.72 7.08
CA LEU A 106 -15.56 4.89 6.43
C LEU A 106 -16.53 6.07 6.40
N GLY A 107 -17.83 5.83 6.16
CA GLY A 107 -18.84 6.88 6.08
C GLY A 107 -18.43 7.98 5.11
N SER A 108 -18.46 9.24 5.56
CA SER A 108 -18.03 10.43 4.82
C SER A 108 -16.56 10.82 5.10
N TYR A 109 -15.71 9.86 5.49
CA TYR A 109 -14.32 10.12 5.80
C TYR A 109 -13.56 10.68 4.59
N ALA A 110 -12.75 11.71 4.83
CA ALA A 110 -11.88 12.32 3.82
C ALA A 110 -10.47 12.49 4.39
N VAL A 111 -9.47 12.28 3.55
CA VAL A 111 -8.05 12.47 3.88
C VAL A 111 -7.75 13.97 3.97
N ARG A 112 -7.18 14.44 5.11
CA ARG A 112 -6.93 15.85 5.38
C ARG A 112 -5.50 16.12 5.81
N THR A 113 -4.97 15.37 6.76
CA THR A 113 -3.65 15.58 7.34
C THR A 113 -2.54 14.91 6.51
N GLU A 114 -1.30 15.34 6.72
CA GLU A 114 -0.13 14.74 6.08
C GLU A 114 0.00 13.24 6.44
N GLN A 115 -0.18 12.90 7.72
CA GLN A 115 -0.13 11.49 8.13
C GLN A 115 -1.23 10.65 7.47
N GLU A 116 -2.44 11.19 7.32
CA GLU A 116 -3.52 10.50 6.60
C GLU A 116 -3.20 10.32 5.12
N LYS A 117 -2.51 11.27 4.47
CA LYS A 117 -2.05 11.11 3.09
C LYS A 117 -1.01 9.99 2.98
N ILE A 118 -0.07 9.91 3.91
CA ILE A 118 0.91 8.82 3.98
C ILE A 118 0.20 7.47 4.16
N ASP A 119 -0.77 7.39 5.05
CA ASP A 119 -1.54 6.16 5.27
C ASP A 119 -2.35 5.77 4.04
N TYR A 120 -2.98 6.73 3.36
CA TYR A 120 -3.70 6.50 2.10
C TYR A 120 -2.76 5.99 1.00
N ILE A 121 -1.57 6.59 0.82
CA ILE A 121 -0.55 6.15 -0.13
C ILE A 121 -0.13 4.70 0.14
N ARG A 122 0.05 4.34 1.42
CA ARG A 122 0.33 2.95 1.82
C ARG A 122 -0.78 1.99 1.41
N GLY A 123 -2.03 2.34 1.71
CA GLY A 123 -3.19 1.52 1.33
C GLY A 123 -3.30 1.35 -0.18
N PHE A 124 -3.10 2.43 -0.93
CA PHE A 124 -3.08 2.39 -2.39
C PHE A 124 -1.94 1.51 -2.92
N PHE A 125 -0.75 1.57 -2.29
CA PHE A 125 0.37 0.72 -2.67
C PHE A 125 0.07 -0.77 -2.44
N ASP A 126 -0.58 -1.11 -1.33
CA ASP A 126 -0.96 -2.49 -1.02
C ASP A 126 -2.06 -3.02 -1.97
N ALA A 127 -2.87 -2.13 -2.57
CA ALA A 127 -3.87 -2.46 -3.58
C ALA A 127 -3.24 -2.60 -4.99
N ASP A 128 -2.68 -1.52 -5.50
CA ASP A 128 -2.29 -1.33 -6.91
C ASP A 128 -0.83 -0.91 -7.09
N GLY A 129 -0.01 -1.05 -6.06
CA GLY A 129 1.42 -0.73 -6.10
C GLY A 129 2.29 -1.92 -6.50
N GLY A 130 3.52 -1.62 -6.87
CA GLY A 130 4.53 -2.62 -7.16
C GLY A 130 5.95 -2.10 -7.09
N ILE A 131 6.88 -3.04 -7.06
CA ILE A 131 8.33 -2.79 -7.00
C ILE A 131 8.97 -3.38 -8.25
N ALA A 132 9.99 -2.71 -8.80
CA ALA A 132 10.78 -3.27 -9.89
C ALA A 132 11.36 -4.63 -9.50
N LYS A 133 11.18 -5.64 -10.38
CA LYS A 133 11.58 -7.03 -10.08
C LYS A 133 13.01 -7.36 -10.51
N SER A 134 13.63 -6.54 -11.38
CA SER A 134 14.96 -6.80 -11.91
C SER A 134 16.01 -6.06 -11.08
N SER A 135 17.07 -6.77 -10.70
CA SER A 135 18.26 -6.19 -10.05
C SER A 135 19.07 -5.29 -11.00
N GLU A 136 18.86 -5.41 -12.32
CA GLU A 136 19.56 -4.65 -13.35
C GLU A 136 18.96 -3.27 -13.59
N VAL A 137 17.72 -3.05 -13.13
CA VAL A 137 17.06 -1.76 -13.25
C VAL A 137 17.14 -0.97 -11.95
N ARG A 138 17.20 0.35 -12.08
CA ARG A 138 17.15 1.25 -10.94
C ARG A 138 15.93 0.92 -10.06
N PHE A 139 16.13 0.85 -8.75
CA PHE A 139 15.03 0.63 -7.81
C PHE A 139 14.00 1.75 -7.91
N TYR A 140 12.75 1.38 -8.14
CA TYR A 140 11.61 2.30 -8.13
C TYR A 140 10.35 1.59 -7.64
N LEU A 141 9.44 2.37 -7.08
CA LEU A 141 8.07 1.96 -6.81
C LEU A 141 7.18 2.48 -7.94
N TYR A 142 6.11 1.76 -8.23
CA TYR A 142 5.11 2.22 -9.17
C TYR A 142 3.70 1.97 -8.62
N PHE A 143 2.77 2.78 -9.09
CA PHE A 143 1.35 2.64 -8.85
C PHE A 143 0.65 2.57 -10.21
N ALA A 144 -0.30 1.66 -10.36
CA ALA A 144 -1.00 1.45 -11.61
C ALA A 144 -2.51 1.36 -11.36
N HIS A 145 -3.28 2.24 -11.97
CA HIS A 145 -4.73 2.24 -11.84
C HIS A 145 -5.42 2.61 -13.15
N LYS A 146 -6.70 2.21 -13.32
CA LYS A 146 -7.48 2.51 -14.53
C LYS A 146 -7.99 3.95 -14.54
N ASN A 147 -8.33 4.49 -13.39
CA ASN A 147 -8.88 5.83 -13.22
C ASN A 147 -7.75 6.86 -13.15
N LEU A 148 -7.68 7.71 -14.17
CA LEU A 148 -6.68 8.78 -14.24
C LEU A 148 -6.85 9.82 -13.11
N PHE A 149 -8.08 10.08 -12.67
CA PHE A 149 -8.34 11.04 -11.61
C PHE A 149 -7.69 10.58 -10.29
N GLU A 150 -7.85 9.31 -9.94
CA GLU A 150 -7.29 8.72 -8.72
C GLU A 150 -5.75 8.70 -8.75
N ILE A 151 -5.14 8.39 -9.89
CA ILE A 151 -3.68 8.47 -10.06
C ILE A 151 -3.17 9.92 -9.93
N ARG A 152 -3.91 10.91 -10.43
CA ARG A 152 -3.57 12.33 -10.24
C ARG A 152 -3.65 12.73 -8.78
N GLN A 153 -4.71 12.36 -8.09
CA GLN A 153 -4.86 12.63 -6.65
C GLN A 153 -3.74 11.97 -5.84
N LEU A 154 -3.40 10.71 -6.14
CA LEU A 154 -2.27 10.03 -5.51
C LEU A 154 -0.96 10.78 -5.75
N ARG A 155 -0.73 11.25 -6.98
CA ARG A 155 0.47 12.03 -7.31
C ARG A 155 0.54 13.35 -6.53
N GLU A 156 -0.58 14.05 -6.37
CA GLU A 156 -0.68 15.26 -5.55
C GLU A 156 -0.37 14.96 -4.08
N TYR A 157 -0.87 13.85 -3.54
CA TYR A 157 -0.53 13.43 -2.17
C TYR A 157 0.95 13.11 -2.02
N LEU A 158 1.56 12.35 -2.95
CA LEU A 158 3.00 12.06 -2.94
C LEU A 158 3.82 13.35 -2.91
N LEU A 159 3.53 14.30 -3.79
CA LEU A 159 4.24 15.59 -3.85
C LEU A 159 4.04 16.41 -2.58
N SER A 160 2.83 16.40 -2.00
CA SER A 160 2.53 17.16 -0.78
C SER A 160 3.21 16.63 0.48
N VAL A 161 3.70 15.38 0.45
CA VAL A 161 4.50 14.75 1.52
C VAL A 161 5.97 14.62 1.10
N GLU A 162 6.44 15.48 0.19
CA GLU A 162 7.83 15.59 -0.28
C GLU A 162 8.38 14.32 -0.97
N ILE A 163 7.50 13.43 -1.44
CA ILE A 163 7.90 12.25 -2.22
C ILE A 163 7.95 12.61 -3.71
N SER A 164 9.15 12.68 -4.26
CA SER A 164 9.36 12.93 -5.69
C SER A 164 8.80 11.80 -6.54
N CYS A 165 8.01 12.15 -7.57
CA CYS A 165 7.46 11.18 -8.50
C CYS A 165 7.53 11.68 -9.94
N GLY A 166 7.56 10.73 -10.88
CA GLY A 166 7.60 11.00 -12.32
C GLY A 166 6.26 11.48 -12.87
N VAL A 167 6.20 11.57 -14.20
CA VAL A 167 4.97 11.89 -14.93
C VAL A 167 4.05 10.68 -14.96
N ILE A 168 2.75 10.93 -15.14
CA ILE A 168 1.77 9.86 -15.32
C ILE A 168 1.87 9.34 -16.75
N HIS A 169 2.18 8.05 -16.89
CA HIS A 169 2.20 7.35 -18.16
C HIS A 169 0.90 6.61 -18.45
N ASN A 170 0.47 6.61 -19.69
CA ASN A 170 -0.58 5.71 -20.17
C ASN A 170 0.01 4.75 -21.22
N PRO A 171 0.49 3.56 -20.82
CA PRO A 171 1.12 2.62 -21.74
C PRO A 171 0.16 2.04 -22.79
N SER A 172 -1.15 2.23 -22.62
CA SER A 172 -2.16 1.79 -23.60
C SER A 172 -2.39 2.80 -24.75
N LYS A 173 -1.95 4.04 -24.59
CA LYS A 173 -1.90 4.96 -25.71
C LYS A 173 -0.66 4.62 -26.53
N LYS A 174 -0.85 3.94 -27.66
CA LYS A 174 0.16 3.93 -28.72
C LYS A 174 0.45 5.39 -29.05
N VAL A 175 1.69 5.80 -28.90
CA VAL A 175 2.17 7.01 -29.54
C VAL A 175 2.14 6.64 -31.02
N ASP A 176 1.17 7.15 -31.76
CA ASP A 176 1.23 7.07 -33.22
C ASP A 176 2.50 7.79 -33.66
N PRO A 177 3.30 7.18 -34.54
CA PRO A 177 4.57 7.70 -35.01
C PRO A 177 4.39 9.02 -35.75
#